data_c8195efd82e05074038c937a9cbe2e8b
#
_entry.id   c8195efd82e05074038c937a9cbe2e8b
#
_cell.length_a   1.000
_cell.length_b   1.000
_cell.length_c   1.000
_cell.angle_alpha   90.00
_cell.angle_beta   90.00
_cell.angle_gamma   90.00
#
_symmetry.space_group_name_H-M   'P 1'
#
loop_
_entity.id
_entity.type
_entity.pdbx_description
1 polymer ?
#
loop_
_entity_poly.entity_id
_entity_poly.type
_entity_poly.pdbx_seq_one_letter_code
_entity_poly.pdbx_strand_id
1 'polypeptide(L)'
;ILRKEFFESYPNPKNLTPNILVSMGGADEKDMTKYVISALDLIETQFTATIILGPGYQFQNDLVCRLDKIGFPYKIYSAPNDIADVMSRSDLAVISYGQTAYELAALQIPAIYLCLSEDHFISSQLFQKTGIGFSLGEFEGINDKKIVGAIQAYLNEIKDTKKNKK
;
A
#
# COMPACT_ATOMS: atom_id res chain seq x y z
N ILE A 1 19.60 -4.88 -2.17
CA ILE A 1 20.28 -3.77 -1.47
C ILE A 1 19.35 -2.56 -1.57
N LEU A 2 18.99 -1.99 -0.40
CA LEU A 2 18.17 -0.79 -0.36
C LEU A 2 18.97 0.42 -0.89
N ARG A 3 18.28 1.34 -1.57
CA ARG A 3 18.84 2.60 -2.01
C ARG A 3 19.09 3.53 -0.82
N LYS A 4 20.09 4.43 -0.91
CA LYS A 4 20.49 5.31 0.21
C LYS A 4 19.37 6.18 0.73
N GLU A 5 18.49 6.65 -0.13
CA GLU A 5 17.35 7.51 0.20
C GLU A 5 16.43 6.90 1.27
N PHE A 6 16.32 5.58 1.37
CA PHE A 6 15.49 4.92 2.39
C PHE A 6 16.11 4.93 3.80
N PHE A 7 17.34 5.37 3.95
CA PHE A 7 18.00 5.57 5.24
C PHE A 7 18.03 7.03 5.70
N GLU A 8 17.48 7.93 4.90
CA GLU A 8 17.35 9.34 5.25
C GLU A 8 16.13 9.54 6.16
N SER A 9 16.19 10.58 6.99
CA SER A 9 15.05 10.94 7.84
C SER A 9 14.06 11.76 7.04
N TYR A 10 12.88 11.21 6.81
CA TYR A 10 11.76 11.94 6.24
C TYR A 10 10.81 12.41 7.33
N PRO A 11 10.33 13.66 7.30
CA PRO A 11 9.28 14.09 8.20
C PRO A 11 8.03 13.27 7.87
N ASN A 12 7.57 12.47 8.84
CA ASN A 12 6.27 11.81 8.72
C ASN A 12 5.19 12.85 9.06
N PRO A 13 4.53 13.46 8.07
CA PRO A 13 3.44 14.37 8.36
C PRO A 13 2.32 13.53 9.01
N LYS A 14 1.95 13.89 10.24
CA LYS A 14 0.79 13.31 10.88
C LYS A 14 -0.45 13.76 10.09
N ASN A 15 -0.83 12.95 9.12
CA ASN A 15 -2.00 13.22 8.31
C ASN A 15 -3.25 13.24 9.19
N LEU A 16 -4.09 14.26 9.06
CA LEU A 16 -5.40 14.29 9.71
C LEU A 16 -6.28 13.16 9.18
N THR A 17 -6.26 12.98 7.86
CA THR A 17 -6.89 11.87 7.14
C THR A 17 -5.82 10.85 6.77
N PRO A 18 -5.97 9.55 7.10
CA PRO A 18 -4.99 8.53 6.76
C PRO A 18 -4.71 8.48 5.25
N ASN A 19 -3.44 8.31 4.87
CA ASN A 19 -3.01 8.14 3.49
C ASN A 19 -2.59 6.69 3.24
N ILE A 20 -3.25 6.02 2.31
CA ILE A 20 -2.99 4.63 1.92
C ILE A 20 -2.16 4.62 0.63
N LEU A 21 -0.97 4.05 0.71
CA LEU A 21 -0.12 3.80 -0.45
C LEU A 21 -0.56 2.52 -1.17
N VAL A 22 -0.64 2.56 -2.48
CA VAL A 22 -0.83 1.40 -3.35
C VAL A 22 0.34 1.30 -4.32
N SER A 23 1.07 0.18 -4.31
CA SER A 23 2.18 -0.06 -5.23
C SER A 23 2.36 -1.55 -5.51
N MET A 24 2.16 -1.97 -6.74
CA MET A 24 2.22 -3.38 -7.14
C MET A 24 3.50 -3.74 -7.91
N GLY A 25 4.57 -2.97 -7.66
CA GLY A 25 5.88 -3.22 -8.26
C GLY A 25 6.05 -2.66 -9.66
N GLY A 26 7.05 -3.19 -10.39
CA GLY A 26 7.53 -2.58 -11.63
C GLY A 26 6.57 -2.69 -12.82
N ALA A 27 5.95 -3.84 -13.02
CA ALA A 27 5.10 -4.11 -14.19
C ALA A 27 3.63 -4.36 -13.85
N ASP A 28 3.35 -4.90 -12.65
CA ASP A 28 2.00 -5.27 -12.21
C ASP A 28 1.22 -6.07 -13.27
N GLU A 29 1.82 -7.16 -13.72
CA GLU A 29 1.31 -7.98 -14.84
C GLU A 29 -0.11 -8.53 -14.62
N LYS A 30 -0.55 -8.63 -13.37
CA LYS A 30 -1.89 -9.11 -13.00
C LYS A 30 -2.91 -7.98 -12.77
N ASP A 31 -2.53 -6.73 -13.05
CA ASP A 31 -3.36 -5.53 -12.82
C ASP A 31 -3.93 -5.46 -11.36
N MET A 32 -3.08 -5.84 -10.41
CA MET A 32 -3.44 -5.86 -8.98
C MET A 32 -3.75 -4.46 -8.46
N THR A 33 -3.12 -3.42 -9.04
CA THR A 33 -3.41 -2.01 -8.74
C THR A 33 -4.89 -1.70 -8.91
N LYS A 34 -5.49 -2.03 -10.05
CA LYS A 34 -6.91 -1.81 -10.32
C LYS A 34 -7.80 -2.60 -9.37
N TYR A 35 -7.41 -3.84 -9.05
CA TYR A 35 -8.13 -4.68 -8.11
C TYR A 35 -8.15 -4.08 -6.70
N VAL A 36 -6.99 -3.64 -6.20
CA VAL A 36 -6.87 -3.00 -4.87
C VAL A 36 -7.65 -1.67 -4.83
N ILE A 37 -7.58 -0.85 -5.88
CA ILE A 37 -8.36 0.39 -5.98
C ILE A 37 -9.86 0.10 -5.91
N SER A 38 -10.33 -0.98 -6.53
CA SER A 38 -11.73 -1.40 -6.46
C SER A 38 -12.13 -1.81 -5.04
N ALA A 39 -11.24 -2.50 -4.32
CA ALA A 39 -11.48 -2.85 -2.93
C ALA A 39 -11.47 -1.62 -2.01
N LEU A 40 -10.57 -0.65 -2.25
CA LEU A 40 -10.52 0.62 -1.50
C LEU A 40 -11.84 1.41 -1.62
N ASP A 41 -12.49 1.37 -2.77
CA ASP A 41 -13.78 2.05 -3.01
C ASP A 41 -14.94 1.51 -2.16
N LEU A 42 -14.76 0.34 -1.55
CA LEU A 42 -15.72 -0.26 -0.62
C LEU A 42 -15.50 0.15 0.84
N ILE A 43 -14.47 0.95 1.13
CA ILE A 43 -14.13 1.39 2.48
C ILE A 43 -14.94 2.63 2.85
N GLU A 44 -15.70 2.56 3.94
CA GLU A 44 -16.55 3.68 4.40
C GLU A 44 -15.76 4.73 5.20
N THR A 45 -14.64 4.35 5.80
CA THR A 45 -13.77 5.28 6.54
C THR A 45 -13.09 6.26 5.60
N GLN A 46 -13.05 7.54 5.94
CA GLN A 46 -12.34 8.55 5.17
C GLN A 46 -10.82 8.27 5.13
N PHE A 47 -10.25 8.28 3.95
CA PHE A 47 -8.82 8.19 3.68
C PHE A 47 -8.48 8.93 2.38
N THR A 48 -7.19 9.09 2.11
CA THR A 48 -6.65 9.47 0.80
C THR A 48 -5.79 8.34 0.26
N ALA A 49 -5.62 8.23 -1.05
CA ALA A 49 -4.76 7.22 -1.64
C ALA A 49 -3.58 7.85 -2.39
N THR A 50 -2.41 7.24 -2.25
CA THR A 50 -1.23 7.50 -3.07
C THR A 50 -0.95 6.26 -3.90
N ILE A 51 -1.04 6.36 -5.22
CA ILE A 51 -0.88 5.24 -6.14
C ILE A 51 0.46 5.42 -6.85
N ILE A 52 1.36 4.44 -6.72
CA ILE A 52 2.63 4.42 -7.44
C ILE A 52 2.58 3.34 -8.50
N LEU A 53 2.66 3.76 -9.75
CA LEU A 53 2.75 2.87 -10.90
C LEU A 53 4.22 2.67 -11.26
N GLY A 54 4.61 1.42 -11.44
CA GLY A 54 5.95 1.08 -11.92
C GLY A 54 6.15 1.43 -13.40
N PRO A 55 7.40 1.50 -13.86
CA PRO A 55 7.71 1.90 -15.25
C PRO A 55 7.19 0.93 -16.31
N GLY A 56 6.91 -0.32 -15.95
CA GLY A 56 6.38 -1.34 -16.84
C GLY A 56 4.86 -1.52 -16.80
N TYR A 57 4.11 -0.66 -16.08
CA TYR A 57 2.67 -0.77 -15.99
C TYR A 57 1.99 -0.49 -17.32
N GLN A 58 1.15 -1.42 -17.80
CA GLN A 58 0.56 -1.39 -19.14
C GLN A 58 -0.95 -1.14 -19.18
N PHE A 59 -1.64 -1.10 -18.03
CA PHE A 59 -3.10 -1.03 -17.94
C PHE A 59 -3.65 0.39 -17.71
N GLN A 60 -2.94 1.46 -18.19
CA GLN A 60 -3.29 2.84 -17.91
C GLN A 60 -4.72 3.21 -18.29
N ASN A 61 -5.21 2.78 -19.46
CA ASN A 61 -6.57 3.11 -19.91
C ASN A 61 -7.65 2.50 -19.00
N ASP A 62 -7.47 1.25 -18.62
CA ASP A 62 -8.40 0.55 -17.72
C ASP A 62 -8.38 1.16 -16.31
N LEU A 63 -7.19 1.56 -15.84
CA LEU A 63 -7.01 2.25 -14.57
C LEU A 63 -7.73 3.60 -14.57
N VAL A 64 -7.56 4.42 -15.60
CA VAL A 64 -8.25 5.72 -15.74
C VAL A 64 -9.76 5.52 -15.70
N CYS A 65 -10.31 4.59 -16.49
CA CYS A 65 -11.73 4.29 -16.45
C CYS A 65 -12.25 3.85 -15.08
N ARG A 66 -11.40 3.22 -14.27
CA ARG A 66 -11.74 2.84 -12.89
C ARG A 66 -11.68 4.03 -11.96
N LEU A 67 -10.64 4.85 -12.06
CA LEU A 67 -10.43 6.04 -11.23
C LEU A 67 -11.50 7.11 -11.42
N ASP A 68 -12.07 7.23 -12.61
CA ASP A 68 -13.20 8.13 -12.90
C ASP A 68 -14.48 7.78 -12.11
N LYS A 69 -14.56 6.58 -11.53
CA LYS A 69 -15.74 6.05 -10.84
C LYS A 69 -15.60 5.94 -9.34
N ILE A 70 -14.41 6.19 -8.78
CA ILE A 70 -14.16 6.06 -7.34
C ILE A 70 -14.57 7.29 -6.55
N GLY A 71 -14.93 7.06 -5.27
CA GLY A 71 -15.40 8.10 -4.36
C GLY A 71 -14.37 8.69 -3.40
N PHE A 72 -13.09 8.27 -3.45
CA PHE A 72 -12.05 8.75 -2.54
C PHE A 72 -11.00 9.62 -3.24
N PRO A 73 -10.38 10.59 -2.53
CA PRO A 73 -9.30 11.42 -3.08
C PRO A 73 -8.03 10.59 -3.31
N TYR A 74 -7.34 10.83 -4.42
CA TYR A 74 -6.10 10.13 -4.75
C TYR A 74 -5.07 10.99 -5.45
N LYS A 75 -3.80 10.52 -5.42
CA LYS A 75 -2.69 11.02 -6.24
C LYS A 75 -2.02 9.85 -6.94
N ILE A 76 -1.61 10.04 -8.19
CA ILE A 76 -0.87 9.04 -8.97
C ILE A 76 0.53 9.55 -9.23
N TYR A 77 1.50 8.66 -9.08
CA TYR A 77 2.89 8.85 -9.46
C TYR A 77 3.31 7.73 -10.40
N SER A 78 3.85 8.08 -11.55
CA SER A 78 4.45 7.13 -12.48
C SER A 78 5.97 7.21 -12.36
N ALA A 79 6.60 6.16 -11.82
CA ALA A 79 8.04 6.06 -11.61
C ALA A 79 8.66 7.35 -11.02
N PRO A 80 8.26 7.80 -9.82
CA PRO A 80 8.74 9.05 -9.24
C PRO A 80 10.26 9.02 -8.99
N ASN A 81 10.95 10.14 -9.17
CA ASN A 81 12.39 10.25 -8.95
C ASN A 81 12.74 10.08 -7.46
N ASP A 82 11.93 10.62 -6.55
CA ASP A 82 12.08 10.49 -5.09
C ASP A 82 10.93 9.64 -4.55
N ILE A 83 11.07 8.32 -4.71
CA ILE A 83 10.05 7.37 -4.26
C ILE A 83 10.01 7.28 -2.73
N ALA A 84 11.13 7.47 -2.03
CA ALA A 84 11.20 7.42 -0.58
C ALA A 84 10.42 8.57 0.06
N ASP A 85 10.53 9.80 -0.48
CA ASP A 85 9.71 10.94 -0.04
C ASP A 85 8.21 10.67 -0.26
N VAL A 86 7.83 10.16 -1.45
CA VAL A 86 6.43 9.84 -1.74
C VAL A 86 5.90 8.78 -0.77
N MET A 87 6.65 7.71 -0.53
CA MET A 87 6.26 6.62 0.38
C MET A 87 6.17 7.10 1.83
N SER A 88 7.12 7.93 2.28
CA SER A 88 7.22 8.39 3.68
C SER A 88 5.98 9.14 4.19
N ARG A 89 5.17 9.65 3.28
CA ARG A 89 3.93 10.40 3.58
C ARG A 89 2.71 9.50 3.80
N SER A 90 2.90 8.18 3.80
CA SER A 90 1.80 7.21 3.93
C SER A 90 1.69 6.69 5.36
N ASP A 91 0.47 6.41 5.79
CA ASP A 91 0.17 5.82 7.10
C ASP A 91 0.06 4.30 7.03
N LEU A 92 -0.28 3.76 5.85
CA LEU A 92 -0.41 2.34 5.53
C LEU A 92 -0.04 2.11 4.08
N ALA A 93 0.52 0.98 3.74
CA ALA A 93 0.72 0.56 2.37
C ALA A 93 -0.02 -0.75 2.04
N VAL A 94 -0.50 -0.89 0.81
CA VAL A 94 -0.96 -2.14 0.21
C VAL A 94 -0.08 -2.40 -1.00
N ILE A 95 0.69 -3.47 -0.96
CA ILE A 95 1.73 -3.73 -1.97
C ILE A 95 1.77 -5.18 -2.41
N SER A 96 2.28 -5.44 -3.61
CA SER A 96 2.80 -6.77 -3.93
C SER A 96 4.09 -7.00 -3.13
N TYR A 97 4.20 -8.19 -2.51
CA TYR A 97 5.40 -8.49 -1.73
C TYR A 97 6.64 -8.55 -2.63
N GLY A 98 7.70 -7.87 -2.21
CA GLY A 98 8.96 -7.79 -2.94
C GLY A 98 9.90 -6.78 -2.29
N GLN A 99 10.79 -6.16 -3.07
CA GLN A 99 11.74 -5.17 -2.56
C GLN A 99 11.07 -4.00 -1.82
N THR A 100 9.91 -3.57 -2.28
CA THR A 100 9.12 -2.50 -1.67
C THR A 100 8.76 -2.78 -0.19
N ALA A 101 8.63 -4.05 0.20
CA ALA A 101 8.39 -4.40 1.60
C ALA A 101 9.57 -3.98 2.51
N TYR A 102 10.80 -4.14 2.05
CA TYR A 102 12.00 -3.72 2.78
C TYR A 102 12.16 -2.20 2.80
N GLU A 103 11.79 -1.53 1.71
CA GLU A 103 11.78 -0.06 1.60
C GLU A 103 10.81 0.56 2.60
N LEU A 104 9.59 0.05 2.68
CA LEU A 104 8.59 0.49 3.64
C LEU A 104 8.97 0.18 5.09
N ALA A 105 9.60 -0.98 5.32
CA ALA A 105 10.11 -1.33 6.66
C ALA A 105 11.20 -0.35 7.13
N ALA A 106 12.12 0.07 6.24
CA ALA A 106 13.12 1.08 6.54
C ALA A 106 12.50 2.44 6.87
N LEU A 107 11.40 2.80 6.22
CA LEU A 107 10.62 4.01 6.51
C LEU A 107 9.66 3.85 7.70
N GLN A 108 9.59 2.68 8.33
CA GLN A 108 8.67 2.34 9.42
C GLN A 108 7.19 2.49 9.05
N ILE A 109 6.86 2.22 7.80
CA ILE A 109 5.49 2.27 7.28
C ILE A 109 4.94 0.84 7.28
N PRO A 110 3.86 0.56 8.01
CA PRO A 110 3.23 -0.74 8.01
C PRO A 110 2.60 -1.06 6.66
N ALA A 111 2.66 -2.34 6.26
CA ALA A 111 2.18 -2.75 4.96
C ALA A 111 1.35 -4.04 4.98
N ILE A 112 0.36 -4.08 4.10
CA ILE A 112 -0.42 -5.27 3.76
C ILE A 112 0.17 -5.84 2.47
N TYR A 113 0.54 -7.12 2.51
CA TYR A 113 1.18 -7.81 1.39
C TYR A 113 0.20 -8.69 0.63
N LEU A 114 0.21 -8.52 -0.70
CA LEU A 114 -0.36 -9.44 -1.67
C LEU A 114 0.79 -10.21 -2.31
N CYS A 115 0.80 -11.52 -2.19
CA CYS A 115 1.91 -12.35 -2.67
C CYS A 115 1.63 -12.89 -4.06
N LEU A 116 2.64 -12.91 -4.93
CA LEU A 116 2.52 -13.44 -6.29
C LEU A 116 2.80 -14.95 -6.37
N SER A 117 3.35 -15.51 -5.29
CA SER A 117 3.72 -16.92 -5.20
C SER A 117 3.77 -17.38 -3.74
N GLU A 118 3.79 -18.69 -3.53
CA GLU A 118 4.00 -19.30 -2.21
C GLU A 118 5.33 -18.87 -1.58
N ASP A 119 6.41 -18.77 -2.34
CA ASP A 119 7.70 -18.31 -1.84
C ASP A 119 7.64 -16.88 -1.31
N HIS A 120 6.89 -16.01 -1.99
CA HIS A 120 6.62 -14.65 -1.50
C HIS A 120 5.80 -14.69 -0.20
N PHE A 121 4.81 -15.57 -0.11
CA PHE A 121 4.01 -15.71 1.10
C PHE A 121 4.88 -16.18 2.27
N ILE A 122 5.68 -17.22 2.11
CA ILE A 122 6.58 -17.74 3.14
C ILE A 122 7.56 -16.64 3.61
N SER A 123 8.17 -15.94 2.67
CA SER A 123 9.13 -14.85 2.98
C SER A 123 8.45 -13.68 3.71
N SER A 124 7.20 -13.38 3.40
CA SER A 124 6.45 -12.28 4.03
C SER A 124 6.12 -12.54 5.51
N GLN A 125 6.13 -13.80 5.96
CA GLN A 125 5.88 -14.18 7.35
C GLN A 125 6.89 -13.57 8.32
N LEU A 126 8.11 -13.28 7.87
CA LEU A 126 9.11 -12.61 8.70
C LEU A 126 8.63 -11.21 9.11
N PHE A 127 8.07 -10.44 8.18
CA PHE A 127 7.53 -9.11 8.44
C PHE A 127 6.33 -9.16 9.39
N GLN A 128 5.49 -10.17 9.23
CA GLN A 128 4.35 -10.36 10.13
C GLN A 128 4.80 -10.67 11.58
N LYS A 129 5.83 -11.49 11.76
CA LYS A 129 6.40 -11.79 13.09
C LYS A 129 7.00 -10.57 13.77
N THR A 130 7.51 -9.61 13.01
CA THR A 130 8.08 -8.35 13.53
C THR A 130 7.03 -7.26 13.74
N GLY A 131 5.78 -7.48 13.33
CA GLY A 131 4.70 -6.49 13.43
C GLY A 131 4.79 -5.34 12.42
N ILE A 132 5.71 -5.43 11.44
CA ILE A 132 5.91 -4.37 10.43
C ILE A 132 4.91 -4.51 9.29
N GLY A 133 4.40 -5.71 9.03
CA GLY A 133 3.47 -5.95 7.95
C GLY A 133 2.58 -7.16 8.17
N PHE A 134 1.56 -7.28 7.33
CA PHE A 134 0.59 -8.36 7.37
C PHE A 134 0.37 -8.94 5.97
N SER A 135 0.52 -10.25 5.82
CA SER A 135 0.32 -10.93 4.55
C SER A 135 -1.10 -11.47 4.43
N LEU A 136 -1.76 -11.17 3.32
CA LEU A 136 -3.07 -11.75 2.97
C LEU A 136 -2.95 -13.10 2.25
N GLY A 137 -1.74 -13.51 1.90
CA GLY A 137 -1.48 -14.72 1.13
C GLY A 137 -1.30 -14.47 -0.36
N GLU A 138 -1.42 -15.53 -1.15
CA GLU A 138 -1.31 -15.44 -2.60
C GLU A 138 -2.51 -14.70 -3.21
N PHE A 139 -2.24 -13.78 -4.13
CA PHE A 139 -3.23 -12.88 -4.72
C PHE A 139 -4.43 -13.61 -5.33
N GLU A 140 -4.21 -14.72 -6.00
CA GLU A 140 -5.27 -15.51 -6.63
C GLU A 140 -6.30 -16.09 -5.63
N GLY A 141 -5.92 -16.25 -4.36
CA GLY A 141 -6.80 -16.69 -3.27
C GLY A 141 -7.44 -15.54 -2.47
N ILE A 142 -7.21 -14.28 -2.87
CA ILE A 142 -7.68 -13.10 -2.14
C ILE A 142 -8.95 -12.57 -2.79
N ASN A 143 -9.93 -12.22 -1.97
CA ASN A 143 -11.14 -11.50 -2.39
C ASN A 143 -11.18 -10.09 -1.77
N ASP A 144 -12.05 -9.24 -2.31
CA ASP A 144 -12.22 -7.85 -1.86
C ASP A 144 -12.45 -7.76 -0.34
N LYS A 145 -13.22 -8.68 0.23
CA LYS A 145 -13.53 -8.69 1.66
C LYS A 145 -12.29 -8.84 2.54
N LYS A 146 -11.31 -9.65 2.10
CA LYS A 146 -10.04 -9.80 2.83
C LYS A 146 -9.23 -8.50 2.81
N ILE A 147 -9.15 -7.85 1.65
CA ILE A 147 -8.42 -6.57 1.51
C ILE A 147 -9.10 -5.49 2.35
N VAL A 148 -10.40 -5.30 2.16
CA VAL A 148 -11.21 -4.31 2.90
C VAL A 148 -11.11 -4.56 4.40
N GLY A 149 -11.27 -5.80 4.85
CA GLY A 149 -11.19 -6.15 6.27
C GLY A 149 -9.84 -5.81 6.91
N ALA A 150 -8.74 -6.13 6.23
CA ALA A 150 -7.40 -5.83 6.73
C ALA A 150 -7.13 -4.32 6.82
N ILE A 151 -7.51 -3.58 5.77
CA ILE A 151 -7.33 -2.12 5.74
C ILE A 151 -8.22 -1.46 6.81
N GLN A 152 -9.48 -1.88 6.92
CA GLN A 152 -10.42 -1.31 7.88
C GLN A 152 -9.97 -1.55 9.33
N ALA A 153 -9.45 -2.74 9.64
CA ALA A 153 -8.89 -3.04 10.96
C ALA A 153 -7.76 -2.06 11.30
N TYR A 154 -6.83 -1.85 10.38
CA TYR A 154 -5.72 -0.92 10.57
C TYR A 154 -6.18 0.55 10.72
N LEU A 155 -7.13 1.00 9.90
CA LEU A 155 -7.68 2.35 10.00
C LEU A 155 -8.37 2.60 11.35
N ASN A 156 -9.01 1.58 11.92
CA ASN A 156 -9.62 1.66 13.24
C ASN A 156 -8.55 1.79 14.34
N GLU A 157 -7.46 1.03 14.27
CA GLU A 157 -6.33 1.14 15.22
C GLU A 157 -5.70 2.55 15.20
N ILE A 158 -5.50 3.14 14.01
CA ILE A 158 -4.99 4.52 13.90
C ILE A 158 -5.94 5.51 14.59
N LYS A 159 -7.25 5.37 14.39
CA LYS A 159 -8.25 6.25 15.01
C LYS A 159 -8.22 6.16 16.53
N ASP A 160 -8.15 4.96 17.07
CA ASP A 160 -8.14 4.74 18.52
C ASP A 160 -6.84 5.27 19.16
N THR A 161 -5.70 5.08 18.51
CA THR A 161 -4.42 5.63 18.96
C THR A 161 -4.43 7.16 18.97
N LYS A 162 -5.10 7.81 18.00
CA LYS A 162 -5.23 9.28 17.96
C LYS A 162 -6.20 9.82 19.02
N LYS A 163 -7.23 9.06 19.40
CA LYS A 163 -8.17 9.45 20.49
C LYS A 163 -7.53 9.37 21.87
N ASN A 164 -6.68 8.38 22.10
CA ASN A 164 -6.04 8.14 23.40
C ASN A 164 -4.86 9.09 23.69
N LYS A 165 -4.44 9.91 22.72
CA LYS A 165 -3.36 10.92 22.87
C LYS A 165 -3.89 12.35 23.07
N LYS A 166 -5.20 12.53 23.22
CA LYS A 166 -5.84 13.78 23.67
C LYS A 166 -6.21 13.69 25.14
#